data_2008b54973a3696fc6ec0442bc03cdf9
#
_entry.id   2008b54973a3696fc6ec0442bc03cdf9
#
_cell.length_a   1.000
_cell.length_b   1.000
_cell.length_c   1.000
_cell.angle_alpha   90.00
_cell.angle_beta   90.00
_cell.angle_gamma   90.00
#
_symmetry.space_group_name_H-M   'P 1'
#
loop_
_entity.id
_entity.type
_entity.pdbx_description
1 polymer ?
#
loop_
_entity_poly.entity_id
_entity_poly.type
_entity_poly.pdbx_seq_one_letter_code
_entity_poly.pdbx_strand_id
1 'polypeptide(L)'
;MLNNTQAIYERLIRGSFLSVDSTKADVRHLYQDVEDNYDEYVDYFLQIGFRLESGNGYFYFSTINDSKADIERRLESFCKWIDYLDFFKSMDSSFSVGYQFNKTYLLNKIDMEADLRDKVRHFFSQQKSFSEKVDKLIGELESMGFAELIEEESATYKVTSAFRYAEELVN
;
A
#
# COMPACT_ATOMS: atom_id res chain seq x y z
N MET A 1 18.67 16.04 16.05
CA MET A 1 19.42 14.76 15.87
C MET A 1 18.45 13.67 15.46
N LEU A 2 18.68 13.07 14.31
CA LEU A 2 17.79 12.03 13.75
C LEU A 2 18.04 10.70 14.48
N ASN A 3 17.03 10.20 15.19
CA ASN A 3 17.15 9.01 16.05
C ASN A 3 16.65 7.71 15.41
N ASN A 4 15.73 7.81 14.42
CA ASN A 4 15.05 6.66 13.84
C ASN A 4 15.43 6.41 12.37
N THR A 5 16.54 6.95 11.90
CA THR A 5 16.97 6.90 10.49
C THR A 5 17.01 5.49 9.94
N GLN A 6 17.59 4.54 10.70
CA GLN A 6 17.67 3.14 10.27
C GLN A 6 16.29 2.50 10.15
N ALA A 7 15.42 2.65 11.14
CA ALA A 7 14.09 2.05 11.14
C ALA A 7 13.21 2.61 10.01
N ILE A 8 13.30 3.92 9.76
CA ILE A 8 12.62 4.59 8.65
C ILE A 8 13.15 4.05 7.31
N TYR A 9 14.46 4.01 7.14
CA TYR A 9 15.12 3.50 5.94
C TYR A 9 14.71 2.07 5.64
N GLU A 10 14.85 1.15 6.61
CA GLU A 10 14.53 -0.27 6.43
C GLU A 10 13.08 -0.51 6.01
N ARG A 11 12.17 0.35 6.47
CA ARG A 11 10.76 0.27 6.10
C ARG A 11 10.51 0.81 4.70
N LEU A 12 10.99 2.02 4.41
CA LEU A 12 10.70 2.70 3.14
C LEU A 12 11.45 2.07 1.96
N ILE A 13 12.65 1.51 2.16
CA ILE A 13 13.42 0.85 1.09
C ILE A 13 12.74 -0.42 0.58
N ARG A 14 11.92 -1.06 1.38
CA ARG A 14 11.11 -2.22 0.98
C ARG A 14 9.87 -1.85 0.16
N GLY A 15 9.64 -0.58 -0.09
CA GLY A 15 8.46 -0.07 -0.78
C GLY A 15 7.24 0.12 0.13
N SER A 16 7.39 -0.10 1.44
CA SER A 16 6.31 0.13 2.40
C SER A 16 6.21 1.61 2.77
N PHE A 17 5.00 2.08 3.00
CA PHE A 17 4.70 3.47 3.37
C PHE A 17 4.63 3.65 4.89
N LEU A 18 4.88 4.87 5.36
CA LEU A 18 4.53 5.31 6.71
C LEU A 18 3.21 6.05 6.66
N SER A 19 2.23 5.63 7.45
CA SER A 19 0.91 6.28 7.52
C SER A 19 0.66 6.88 8.89
N VAL A 20 0.08 8.06 8.92
CA VAL A 20 -0.30 8.77 10.15
C VAL A 20 -1.31 7.98 10.99
N ASP A 21 -2.19 7.25 10.34
CA ASP A 21 -3.27 6.47 10.94
C ASP A 21 -2.96 4.96 11.06
N SER A 22 -1.68 4.59 11.01
CA SER A 22 -1.29 3.21 11.26
C SER A 22 -1.79 2.73 12.61
N THR A 23 -2.29 1.49 12.67
CA THR A 23 -2.69 0.86 13.93
C THR A 23 -1.49 0.43 14.78
N LYS A 24 -0.31 0.35 14.15
CA LYS A 24 0.96 -0.01 14.80
C LYS A 24 1.61 1.22 15.42
N ALA A 25 1.81 1.17 16.74
CA ALA A 25 2.35 2.31 17.49
C ALA A 25 3.77 2.71 17.04
N ASP A 26 4.61 1.72 16.70
CA ASP A 26 5.96 1.94 16.17
C ASP A 26 5.93 2.70 14.85
N VAL A 27 5.02 2.35 13.94
CA VAL A 27 4.86 3.04 12.65
C VAL A 27 4.40 4.48 12.84
N ARG A 28 3.42 4.73 13.72
CA ARG A 28 2.98 6.09 14.04
C ARG A 28 4.10 6.92 14.64
N HIS A 29 4.93 6.31 15.48
CA HIS A 29 6.10 6.98 16.06
C HIS A 29 7.11 7.39 14.97
N LEU A 30 7.40 6.50 14.02
CA LEU A 30 8.28 6.82 12.88
C LEU A 30 7.66 7.91 11.99
N TYR A 31 6.37 7.84 11.73
CA TYR A 31 5.66 8.88 10.97
C TYR A 31 5.82 10.25 11.64
N GLN A 32 5.56 10.33 12.95
CA GLN A 32 5.66 11.58 13.70
C GLN A 32 7.08 12.13 13.72
N ASP A 33 8.08 11.26 13.88
CA ASP A 33 9.48 11.69 13.85
C ASP A 33 9.88 12.27 12.48
N VAL A 34 9.41 11.67 11.38
CA VAL A 34 9.60 12.23 10.04
C VAL A 34 8.89 13.56 9.89
N GLU A 35 7.64 13.67 10.37
CA GLU A 35 6.86 14.91 10.27
C GLU A 35 7.53 16.07 11.03
N ASP A 36 7.99 15.80 12.25
CA ASP A 36 8.64 16.80 13.12
C ASP A 36 10.02 17.24 12.60
N ASN A 37 10.73 16.38 11.86
CA ASN A 37 12.10 16.61 11.38
C ASN A 37 12.22 16.44 9.84
N TYR A 38 11.18 16.80 9.11
CA TYR A 38 11.03 16.47 7.69
C TYR A 38 12.23 16.93 6.83
N ASP A 39 12.62 18.19 6.94
CA ASP A 39 13.71 18.74 6.14
C ASP A 39 15.05 18.05 6.42
N GLU A 40 15.33 17.71 7.70
CA GLU A 40 16.56 16.98 8.07
C GLU A 40 16.56 15.56 7.48
N TYR A 41 15.42 14.87 7.48
CA TYR A 41 15.31 13.55 6.86
C TYR A 41 15.38 13.60 5.34
N VAL A 42 14.78 14.61 4.71
CA VAL A 42 14.91 14.83 3.26
C VAL A 42 16.36 14.98 2.88
N ASP A 43 17.11 15.87 3.56
CA ASP A 43 18.52 16.12 3.29
C ASP A 43 19.37 14.87 3.52
N TYR A 44 19.11 14.14 4.60
CA TYR A 44 19.85 12.92 4.92
C TYR A 44 19.66 11.84 3.85
N PHE A 45 18.43 11.52 3.50
CA PHE A 45 18.15 10.46 2.53
C PHE A 45 18.56 10.83 1.12
N LEU A 46 18.53 12.11 0.76
CA LEU A 46 19.01 12.59 -0.52
C LEU A 46 20.50 12.29 -0.72
N GLN A 47 21.33 12.39 0.34
CA GLN A 47 22.75 12.10 0.30
C GLN A 47 23.06 10.62 0.00
N ILE A 48 22.14 9.73 0.31
CA ILE A 48 22.28 8.28 0.05
C ILE A 48 21.45 7.78 -1.13
N GLY A 49 20.94 8.70 -1.96
CA GLY A 49 20.32 8.39 -3.23
C GLY A 49 18.81 8.16 -3.20
N PHE A 50 18.14 8.53 -2.10
CA PHE A 50 16.68 8.39 -1.96
C PHE A 50 16.01 9.76 -1.77
N ARG A 51 14.88 9.91 -2.43
CA ARG A 51 14.03 11.06 -2.22
C ARG A 51 12.89 10.69 -1.28
N LEU A 52 12.82 11.37 -0.14
CA LEU A 52 11.69 11.24 0.78
C LEU A 52 10.52 12.07 0.27
N GLU A 53 9.44 11.39 -0.08
CA GLU A 53 8.22 11.99 -0.61
C GLU A 53 7.14 12.01 0.46
N SER A 54 6.30 13.04 0.43
CA SER A 54 5.16 13.17 1.31
C SER A 54 3.86 13.26 0.52
N GLY A 55 2.81 12.63 1.06
CA GLY A 55 1.44 12.80 0.62
C GLY A 55 0.54 13.20 1.78
N ASN A 56 -0.76 13.12 1.58
CA ASN A 56 -1.73 13.44 2.62
C ASN A 56 -1.80 12.32 3.67
N GLY A 57 -1.00 12.44 4.72
CA GLY A 57 -0.93 11.52 5.84
C GLY A 57 -0.02 10.31 5.62
N TYR A 58 0.94 10.39 4.70
CA TYR A 58 1.90 9.31 4.45
C TYR A 58 3.24 9.82 3.92
N PHE A 59 4.29 8.99 4.13
CA PHE A 59 5.63 9.19 3.55
C PHE A 59 6.08 7.92 2.82
N TYR A 60 6.89 8.09 1.77
CA TYR A 60 7.48 7.01 0.99
C TYR A 60 8.78 7.43 0.32
N PHE A 61 9.54 6.46 -0.22
CA PHE A 61 10.72 6.75 -1.02
C PHE A 61 10.44 6.70 -2.52
N SER A 62 11.03 7.65 -3.25
CA SER A 62 11.27 7.55 -4.68
C SER A 62 12.77 7.55 -4.97
N THR A 63 13.16 7.06 -6.14
CA THR A 63 14.56 7.06 -6.57
C THR A 63 14.92 8.33 -7.33
N ILE A 64 16.18 8.78 -7.21
CA ILE A 64 16.65 10.01 -7.87
C ILE A 64 16.96 9.76 -9.35
N ASN A 65 17.57 8.60 -9.65
CA ASN A 65 17.96 8.21 -11.01
C ASN A 65 17.34 6.86 -11.33
N ASP A 66 16.49 6.81 -12.34
CA ASP A 66 15.87 5.57 -12.79
C ASP A 66 16.58 5.01 -14.01
N SER A 67 16.95 3.74 -13.95
CA SER A 67 17.33 2.97 -15.13
C SER A 67 16.08 2.68 -15.98
N LYS A 68 16.29 2.23 -17.22
CA LYS A 68 15.18 1.77 -18.08
C LYS A 68 14.37 0.65 -17.40
N ALA A 69 15.07 -0.28 -16.74
CA ALA A 69 14.42 -1.36 -15.99
C ALA A 69 13.58 -0.85 -14.79
N ASP A 70 14.00 0.23 -14.13
CA ASP A 70 13.24 0.84 -13.04
C ASP A 70 11.97 1.51 -13.55
N ILE A 71 12.04 2.19 -14.69
CA ILE A 71 10.88 2.79 -15.35
C ILE A 71 9.88 1.72 -15.76
N GLU A 72 10.34 0.61 -16.36
CA GLU A 72 9.48 -0.51 -16.76
C GLU A 72 8.77 -1.13 -15.55
N ARG A 73 9.49 -1.39 -14.44
CA ARG A 73 8.89 -1.91 -13.19
C ARG A 73 7.86 -0.97 -12.60
N ARG A 74 8.08 0.34 -12.64
CA ARG A 74 7.09 1.31 -12.17
C ARG A 74 5.84 1.34 -13.04
N LEU A 75 5.98 1.24 -14.36
CA LEU A 75 4.84 1.14 -15.27
C LEU A 75 4.02 -0.14 -15.03
N GLU A 76 4.68 -1.27 -14.84
CA GLU A 76 4.02 -2.53 -14.49
C GLU A 76 3.27 -2.43 -13.16
N SER A 77 3.91 -1.85 -12.14
CA SER A 77 3.28 -1.62 -10.84
C SER A 77 2.08 -0.67 -10.95
N PHE A 78 2.19 0.38 -11.73
CA PHE A 78 1.11 1.32 -11.99
C PHE A 78 -0.10 0.62 -12.64
N CYS A 79 0.12 -0.15 -13.71
CA CYS A 79 -0.94 -0.91 -14.37
C CYS A 79 -1.62 -1.90 -13.42
N LYS A 80 -0.83 -2.60 -12.62
CA LYS A 80 -1.33 -3.55 -11.60
C LYS A 80 -2.27 -2.84 -10.61
N TRP A 81 -1.88 -1.67 -10.09
CA TRP A 81 -2.70 -0.92 -9.14
C TRP A 81 -3.97 -0.34 -9.75
N ILE A 82 -3.96 0.03 -11.04
CA ILE A 82 -5.19 0.40 -11.75
C ILE A 82 -6.20 -0.76 -11.70
N ASP A 83 -5.77 -1.97 -12.01
CA ASP A 83 -6.64 -3.14 -12.01
C ASP A 83 -7.14 -3.48 -10.60
N TYR A 84 -6.30 -3.38 -9.57
CA TYR A 84 -6.69 -3.61 -8.19
C TYR A 84 -7.69 -2.57 -7.70
N LEU A 85 -7.47 -1.29 -8.00
CA LEU A 85 -8.41 -0.22 -7.66
C LEU A 85 -9.75 -0.41 -8.36
N ASP A 86 -9.74 -0.76 -9.64
CA ASP A 86 -10.97 -1.06 -10.38
C ASP A 86 -11.76 -2.20 -9.72
N PHE A 87 -11.09 -3.26 -9.28
CA PHE A 87 -11.71 -4.35 -8.53
C PHE A 87 -12.33 -3.85 -7.22
N PHE A 88 -11.55 -3.17 -6.37
CA PHE A 88 -12.03 -2.71 -5.07
C PHE A 88 -13.18 -1.70 -5.17
N LYS A 89 -13.09 -0.75 -6.10
CA LYS A 89 -14.15 0.25 -6.32
C LYS A 89 -15.41 -0.36 -6.95
N SER A 90 -15.26 -1.40 -7.77
CA SER A 90 -16.39 -2.17 -8.28
C SER A 90 -17.07 -3.00 -7.21
N MET A 91 -16.29 -3.54 -6.26
CA MET A 91 -16.80 -4.27 -5.11
C MET A 91 -17.61 -3.37 -4.18
N ASP A 92 -17.07 -2.21 -3.86
CA ASP A 92 -17.71 -1.16 -3.06
C ASP A 92 -17.08 0.18 -3.39
N SER A 93 -17.87 1.12 -3.90
CA SER A 93 -17.41 2.46 -4.28
C SER A 93 -16.86 3.26 -3.09
N SER A 94 -17.20 2.90 -1.86
CA SER A 94 -16.69 3.50 -0.63
C SER A 94 -15.34 2.96 -0.18
N PHE A 95 -14.76 1.98 -0.90
CA PHE A 95 -13.45 1.43 -0.57
C PHE A 95 -12.38 2.52 -0.67
N SER A 96 -11.96 3.02 0.48
CA SER A 96 -10.99 4.11 0.63
C SER A 96 -10.44 4.10 2.06
N VAL A 97 -9.71 5.13 2.45
CA VAL A 97 -9.14 5.27 3.79
C VAL A 97 -10.18 5.02 4.89
N GLY A 98 -9.84 4.15 5.82
CA GLY A 98 -10.72 3.77 6.94
C GLY A 98 -11.68 2.62 6.64
N TYR A 99 -11.79 2.17 5.39
CA TYR A 99 -12.62 1.03 5.02
C TYR A 99 -12.12 -0.24 5.70
N GLN A 100 -13.03 -1.03 6.26
CA GLN A 100 -12.73 -2.31 6.89
C GLN A 100 -13.27 -3.47 6.07
N PHE A 101 -12.47 -4.51 5.92
CA PHE A 101 -12.82 -5.71 5.15
C PHE A 101 -12.13 -6.94 5.70
N ASN A 102 -12.63 -8.12 5.33
CA ASN A 102 -11.94 -9.38 5.57
C ASN A 102 -12.02 -10.29 4.33
N LYS A 103 -11.25 -11.36 4.34
CA LYS A 103 -11.19 -12.32 3.24
C LYS A 103 -12.55 -12.93 2.91
N THR A 104 -13.32 -13.31 3.93
CA THR A 104 -14.65 -13.92 3.74
C THR A 104 -15.60 -12.97 3.02
N TYR A 105 -15.59 -11.70 3.39
CA TYR A 105 -16.41 -10.68 2.70
C TYR A 105 -16.03 -10.54 1.22
N LEU A 106 -14.74 -10.48 0.92
CA LEU A 106 -14.24 -10.40 -0.46
C LEU A 106 -14.65 -11.62 -1.28
N LEU A 107 -14.49 -12.82 -0.71
CA LEU A 107 -14.90 -14.08 -1.39
C LEU A 107 -16.39 -14.15 -1.65
N ASN A 108 -17.22 -13.73 -0.69
CA ASN A 108 -18.67 -13.68 -0.87
C ASN A 108 -19.08 -12.73 -1.99
N LYS A 109 -18.45 -11.56 -2.08
CA LYS A 109 -18.67 -10.61 -3.16
C LYS A 109 -18.29 -11.18 -4.52
N ILE A 110 -17.14 -11.84 -4.61
CA ILE A 110 -16.67 -12.50 -5.84
C ILE A 110 -17.65 -13.60 -6.26
N ASP A 111 -18.18 -14.39 -5.32
CA ASP A 111 -19.14 -15.45 -5.62
C ASP A 111 -20.48 -14.92 -6.14
N MET A 112 -20.92 -13.77 -5.62
CA MET A 112 -22.20 -13.17 -5.98
C MET A 112 -22.17 -12.39 -7.30
N GLU A 113 -21.03 -11.81 -7.67
CA GLU A 113 -20.93 -10.86 -8.77
C GLU A 113 -20.01 -11.36 -9.89
N ALA A 114 -20.60 -11.63 -11.07
CA ALA A 114 -19.85 -12.13 -12.24
C ALA A 114 -18.74 -11.18 -12.69
N ASP A 115 -18.98 -9.86 -12.63
CA ASP A 115 -17.98 -8.85 -12.97
C ASP A 115 -16.73 -8.92 -12.09
N LEU A 116 -16.91 -9.10 -10.78
CA LEU A 116 -15.81 -9.27 -9.84
C LEU A 116 -15.04 -10.57 -10.08
N ARG A 117 -15.74 -11.67 -10.40
CA ARG A 117 -15.10 -12.92 -10.79
C ARG A 117 -14.21 -12.74 -12.02
N ASP A 118 -14.71 -12.05 -13.03
CA ASP A 118 -13.97 -11.82 -14.27
C ASP A 118 -12.72 -10.96 -14.02
N LYS A 119 -12.81 -9.92 -13.19
CA LYS A 119 -11.66 -9.10 -12.80
C LYS A 119 -10.61 -9.89 -12.05
N VAL A 120 -10.99 -10.64 -11.02
CA VAL A 120 -10.06 -11.44 -10.18
C VAL A 120 -9.43 -12.59 -10.95
N ARG A 121 -10.13 -13.14 -11.94
CA ARG A 121 -9.62 -14.27 -12.73
C ARG A 121 -8.28 -13.98 -13.39
N HIS A 122 -8.03 -12.72 -13.75
CA HIS A 122 -6.78 -12.28 -14.40
C HIS A 122 -5.66 -11.95 -13.41
N PHE A 123 -5.98 -11.81 -12.10
CA PHE A 123 -4.97 -11.54 -11.08
C PHE A 123 -4.17 -12.81 -10.76
N PHE A 124 -2.86 -12.64 -10.53
CA PHE A 124 -1.99 -13.70 -10.04
C PHE A 124 -2.17 -15.02 -10.79
N SER A 125 -1.78 -15.06 -12.05
CA SER A 125 -2.00 -16.18 -12.98
C SER A 125 -1.50 -17.54 -12.48
N GLN A 126 -0.57 -17.54 -11.54
CA GLN A 126 -0.04 -18.77 -10.92
C GLN A 126 -0.93 -19.33 -9.80
N GLN A 127 -1.84 -18.52 -9.28
CA GLN A 127 -2.80 -18.95 -8.27
C GLN A 127 -4.06 -19.49 -8.95
N LYS A 128 -4.54 -20.66 -8.53
CA LYS A 128 -5.65 -21.36 -9.20
C LYS A 128 -7.01 -21.02 -8.60
N SER A 129 -7.08 -20.83 -7.28
CA SER A 129 -8.34 -20.53 -6.60
C SER A 129 -8.53 -19.05 -6.33
N PHE A 130 -9.78 -18.60 -6.23
CA PHE A 130 -10.10 -17.25 -5.82
C PHE A 130 -9.61 -16.96 -4.40
N SER A 131 -9.66 -17.95 -3.51
CA SER A 131 -9.13 -17.84 -2.15
C SER A 131 -7.65 -17.48 -2.12
N GLU A 132 -6.81 -18.16 -2.92
CA GLU A 132 -5.39 -17.87 -3.05
C GLU A 132 -5.13 -16.48 -3.67
N LYS A 133 -5.93 -16.10 -4.66
CA LYS A 133 -5.82 -14.79 -5.30
C LYS A 133 -6.17 -13.65 -4.32
N VAL A 134 -7.20 -13.84 -3.51
CA VAL A 134 -7.58 -12.86 -2.46
C VAL A 134 -6.49 -12.75 -1.39
N ASP A 135 -5.89 -13.87 -0.96
CA ASP A 135 -4.75 -13.83 -0.04
C ASP A 135 -3.58 -13.01 -0.61
N LYS A 136 -3.27 -13.20 -1.88
CA LYS A 136 -2.24 -12.42 -2.57
C LYS A 136 -2.60 -10.94 -2.67
N LEU A 137 -3.83 -10.62 -2.99
CA LEU A 137 -4.30 -9.25 -3.09
C LEU A 137 -4.23 -8.50 -1.75
N ILE A 138 -4.67 -9.15 -0.66
CA ILE A 138 -4.53 -8.62 0.71
C ILE A 138 -3.05 -8.47 1.06
N GLY A 139 -2.22 -9.44 0.73
CA GLY A 139 -0.76 -9.38 0.95
C GLY A 139 -0.10 -8.20 0.23
N GLU A 140 -0.54 -7.86 -0.99
CA GLU A 140 -0.07 -6.68 -1.71
C GLU A 140 -0.44 -5.37 -0.98
N LEU A 141 -1.68 -5.26 -0.48
CA LEU A 141 -2.09 -4.11 0.32
C LEU A 141 -1.27 -3.97 1.60
N GLU A 142 -1.04 -5.09 2.31
CA GLU A 142 -0.24 -5.09 3.53
C GLU A 142 1.22 -4.73 3.29
N SER A 143 1.84 -5.28 2.26
CA SER A 143 3.26 -5.05 1.95
C SER A 143 3.56 -3.60 1.61
N MET A 144 2.62 -2.91 0.98
CA MET A 144 2.72 -1.48 0.69
C MET A 144 2.40 -0.60 1.91
N GLY A 145 1.79 -1.16 2.94
CA GLY A 145 1.27 -0.40 4.06
C GLY A 145 -0.07 0.28 3.78
N PHE A 146 -0.79 -0.14 2.73
CA PHE A 146 -2.10 0.40 2.33
C PHE A 146 -3.26 -0.17 3.14
N ALA A 147 -3.08 -1.33 3.75
CA ALA A 147 -4.01 -1.91 4.70
C ALA A 147 -3.26 -2.61 5.82
N GLU A 148 -3.87 -2.67 6.98
CA GLU A 148 -3.31 -3.30 8.16
C GLU A 148 -4.34 -4.20 8.84
N LEU A 149 -3.88 -5.33 9.38
CA LEU A 149 -4.69 -6.21 10.21
C LEU A 149 -5.03 -5.50 11.52
N ILE A 150 -6.32 -5.39 11.84
CA ILE A 150 -6.80 -4.75 13.07
C ILE A 150 -7.42 -5.74 14.05
N GLU A 151 -7.86 -6.92 13.58
CA GLU A 151 -8.44 -7.97 14.40
C GLU A 151 -8.02 -9.35 13.86
N GLU A 152 -7.32 -10.11 14.69
CA GLU A 152 -6.79 -11.41 14.28
C GLU A 152 -7.87 -12.50 14.14
N GLU A 153 -8.83 -12.55 15.07
CA GLU A 153 -9.85 -13.60 15.09
C GLU A 153 -10.71 -13.60 13.82
N SER A 154 -11.14 -12.43 13.38
CA SER A 154 -11.94 -12.25 12.17
C SER A 154 -11.09 -12.02 10.91
N ALA A 155 -9.77 -11.89 11.05
CA ALA A 155 -8.87 -11.45 10.01
C ALA A 155 -9.38 -10.18 9.31
N THR A 156 -9.73 -9.16 10.10
CA THR A 156 -10.25 -7.87 9.61
C THR A 156 -9.10 -6.90 9.39
N TYR A 157 -9.09 -6.29 8.22
CA TYR A 157 -8.13 -5.29 7.77
C TYR A 157 -8.78 -3.92 7.68
N LYS A 158 -7.96 -2.88 7.84
CA LYS A 158 -8.38 -1.49 7.67
C LYS A 158 -7.46 -0.78 6.67
N VAL A 159 -8.05 -0.06 5.73
CA VAL A 159 -7.33 0.75 4.74
C VAL A 159 -6.74 1.99 5.41
N THR A 160 -5.45 2.23 5.19
CA THR A 160 -4.68 3.33 5.78
C THR A 160 -4.64 4.56 4.87
N SER A 161 -4.16 5.70 5.42
CA SER A 161 -3.95 6.93 4.66
C SER A 161 -3.00 6.78 3.47
N ALA A 162 -2.03 5.84 3.53
CA ALA A 162 -1.12 5.56 2.42
C ALA A 162 -1.85 5.08 1.15
N PHE A 163 -3.04 4.50 1.26
CA PHE A 163 -3.85 4.07 0.11
C PHE A 163 -4.24 5.23 -0.81
N ARG A 164 -4.25 6.47 -0.32
CA ARG A 164 -4.44 7.68 -1.15
C ARG A 164 -3.42 7.76 -2.29
N TYR A 165 -2.21 7.28 -2.07
CA TYR A 165 -1.20 7.20 -3.14
C TYR A 165 -1.71 6.38 -4.32
N ALA A 166 -2.27 5.20 -4.08
CA ALA A 166 -2.84 4.36 -5.14
C ALA A 166 -4.04 5.03 -5.82
N GLU A 167 -4.91 5.69 -5.06
CA GLU A 167 -6.06 6.42 -5.61
C GLU A 167 -5.61 7.60 -6.50
N GLU A 168 -4.57 8.33 -6.10
CA GLU A 168 -4.01 9.47 -6.85
C GLU A 168 -3.31 9.04 -8.15
N LEU A 169 -2.77 7.82 -8.22
CA LEU A 169 -2.17 7.27 -9.44
C LEU A 169 -3.18 7.12 -10.59
N VAL A 170 -4.45 6.98 -10.28
CA VAL A 170 -5.52 6.63 -11.23
C VAL A 170 -6.37 7.83 -11.65
N ASN A 171 -6.25 8.95 -10.94
CA ASN A 171 -7.03 10.18 -11.18
C ASN A 171 -6.29 11.18 -12.08
#